data_9f9cc1ccbdb2e53de0b06703508a5958
#
_entry.id   9f9cc1ccbdb2e53de0b06703508a5958
#
_cell.length_a   1.000
_cell.length_b   1.000
_cell.length_c   1.000
_cell.angle_alpha   90.00
_cell.angle_beta   90.00
_cell.angle_gamma   90.00
#
_symmetry.space_group_name_H-M   'P 1'
#
loop_
_entity.id
_entity.type
_entity.pdbx_description
1 polymer ?
#
loop_
_entity_poly.entity_id
_entity_poly.type
_entity_poly.pdbx_seq_one_letter_code
_entity_poly.pdbx_strand_id
1 'polypeptide(L)'
;MYKRSLKHPITALLIAILACGFAMVMNTQMMLGEKVQEIEDGFLTSTPGERSIYSRLSEKLDASNGLWTILESEDAAAAEELSVSRSALLTAYESRDIAAMYDANAELDKAFASAKAAAEAAELDESQASALSSYVTNYEGASKMIEQSSYNSSVLEFMRSVYNKFPASRLADFAGVE
;
A
#
# COMPACT_ATOMS: atom_id res chain seq x y z
N MET A 1 30.19 33.75 35.01
CA MET A 1 29.40 34.95 35.32
C MET A 1 28.11 34.96 34.52
N TYR A 2 27.19 34.00 34.76
CA TYR A 2 25.90 33.87 34.09
C TYR A 2 24.80 33.51 35.10
N LYS A 3 24.48 34.43 36.05
CA LYS A 3 23.45 34.22 37.09
C LYS A 3 22.39 35.32 37.08
N ARG A 4 22.09 35.99 35.96
CA ARG A 4 21.17 37.14 35.98
C ARG A 4 19.93 37.09 35.12
N SER A 5 19.72 36.03 34.31
CA SER A 5 18.61 35.98 33.31
C SER A 5 17.32 35.32 33.78
N LEU A 6 17.35 34.50 34.82
CA LEU A 6 16.17 33.74 35.33
C LEU A 6 15.38 34.45 36.44
N LYS A 7 15.62 35.74 36.71
CA LYS A 7 14.92 36.45 37.80
C LYS A 7 13.54 37.00 37.43
N HIS A 8 13.16 36.93 36.14
CA HIS A 8 11.79 37.30 35.77
C HIS A 8 10.90 36.07 35.68
N PRO A 9 9.89 35.93 36.51
CA PRO A 9 8.99 34.77 36.49
C PRO A 9 8.27 34.61 35.14
N ILE A 10 8.03 35.72 34.44
CA ILE A 10 7.43 35.73 33.10
C ILE A 10 8.34 35.07 32.04
N THR A 11 9.64 35.36 32.07
CA THR A 11 10.58 34.71 31.09
C THR A 11 10.75 33.24 31.39
N ALA A 12 10.78 32.82 32.64
CA ALA A 12 10.80 31.42 33.03
C ALA A 12 9.53 30.69 32.58
N LEU A 13 8.36 31.31 32.74
CA LEU A 13 7.08 30.77 32.29
C LEU A 13 7.05 30.62 30.73
N LEU A 14 7.47 31.63 30.01
CA LEU A 14 7.55 31.58 28.54
C LEU A 14 8.46 30.47 28.05
N ILE A 15 9.65 30.32 28.62
CA ILE A 15 10.59 29.23 28.31
C ILE A 15 9.95 27.86 28.60
N ALA A 16 9.25 27.71 29.73
CA ALA A 16 8.56 26.48 30.09
C ALA A 16 7.45 26.13 29.07
N ILE A 17 6.64 27.12 28.66
CA ILE A 17 5.58 26.91 27.64
C ILE A 17 6.18 26.51 26.30
N LEU A 18 7.26 27.18 25.85
CA LEU A 18 7.95 26.82 24.61
C LEU A 18 8.56 25.42 24.67
N ALA A 19 9.19 25.06 25.79
CA ALA A 19 9.76 23.74 25.98
C ALA A 19 8.68 22.62 25.98
N CYS A 20 7.55 22.86 26.66
CA CYS A 20 6.42 21.93 26.64
C CYS A 20 5.82 21.81 25.24
N GLY A 21 5.64 22.94 24.53
CA GLY A 21 5.15 22.93 23.14
C GLY A 21 6.08 22.14 22.22
N PHE A 22 7.39 22.39 22.29
CA PHE A 22 8.39 21.67 21.53
C PHE A 22 8.41 20.16 21.85
N ALA A 23 8.36 19.80 23.12
CA ALA A 23 8.31 18.40 23.54
C ALA A 23 7.03 17.71 23.04
N MET A 24 5.89 18.40 23.03
CA MET A 24 4.64 17.86 22.49
C MET A 24 4.75 17.60 20.97
N VAL A 25 5.30 18.54 20.20
CA VAL A 25 5.51 18.37 18.75
C VAL A 25 6.44 17.20 18.47
N MET A 26 7.59 17.15 19.13
CA MET A 26 8.56 16.07 18.95
C MET A 26 7.98 14.69 19.28
N ASN A 27 7.26 14.58 20.40
CA ASN A 27 6.64 13.33 20.82
C ASN A 27 5.54 12.90 19.83
N THR A 28 4.76 13.85 19.30
CA THR A 28 3.72 13.55 18.31
C THR A 28 4.34 13.08 16.98
N GLN A 29 5.42 13.71 16.53
CA GLN A 29 6.13 13.28 15.30
C GLN A 29 6.71 11.88 15.45
N MET A 30 7.35 11.58 16.58
CA MET A 30 7.87 10.23 16.85
C MET A 30 6.76 9.19 16.87
N MET A 31 5.64 9.47 17.57
CA MET A 31 4.50 8.56 17.64
C MET A 31 3.84 8.35 16.26
N LEU A 32 3.72 9.40 15.45
CA LEU A 32 3.21 9.30 14.09
C LEU A 32 4.12 8.43 13.22
N GLY A 33 5.43 8.68 13.25
CA GLY A 33 6.41 7.91 12.49
C GLY A 33 6.39 6.42 12.86
N GLU A 34 6.37 6.09 14.16
CA GLU A 34 6.28 4.70 14.63
C GLU A 34 4.99 4.02 14.17
N LYS A 35 3.84 4.74 14.22
CA LYS A 35 2.56 4.18 13.81
C LYS A 35 2.43 4.01 12.29
N VAL A 36 2.97 4.94 11.52
CA VAL A 36 3.04 4.82 10.05
C VAL A 36 3.91 3.61 9.69
N GLN A 37 5.08 3.49 10.30
CA GLN A 37 5.97 2.35 10.07
C GLN A 37 5.31 1.01 10.45
N GLU A 38 4.57 0.94 11.58
CA GLU A 38 3.82 -0.25 11.98
C GLU A 38 2.78 -0.65 10.91
N ILE A 39 2.11 0.35 10.30
CA ILE A 39 1.15 0.12 9.23
C ILE A 39 1.85 -0.34 7.94
N GLU A 40 2.94 0.31 7.54
CA GLU A 40 3.74 -0.09 6.37
C GLU A 40 4.29 -1.51 6.53
N ASP A 41 4.80 -1.84 7.71
CA ASP A 41 5.25 -3.20 8.03
C ASP A 41 4.11 -4.22 7.93
N GLY A 42 2.90 -3.86 8.34
CA GLY A 42 1.70 -4.68 8.18
C GLY A 42 1.31 -4.93 6.72
N PHE A 43 1.60 -3.98 5.82
CA PHE A 43 1.43 -4.16 4.37
C PHE A 43 2.48 -5.11 3.79
N LEU A 44 3.74 -4.93 4.19
CA LEU A 44 4.89 -5.62 3.60
C LEU A 44 5.15 -7.00 4.20
N THR A 45 4.81 -7.22 5.48
CA THR A 45 5.22 -8.39 6.24
C THR A 45 4.03 -9.27 6.63
N SER A 46 4.12 -10.55 6.32
CA SER A 46 3.11 -11.53 6.73
C SER A 46 3.15 -11.79 8.24
N THR A 47 1.98 -11.89 8.85
CA THR A 47 1.81 -12.28 10.26
C THR A 47 1.37 -13.74 10.38
N PRO A 48 1.50 -14.39 11.57
CA PRO A 48 0.99 -15.73 11.75
C PRO A 48 -0.51 -15.83 11.47
N GLY A 49 -0.87 -16.55 10.42
CA GLY A 49 -2.26 -16.77 10.00
C GLY A 49 -2.76 -15.82 8.90
N GLU A 50 -2.03 -14.74 8.58
CA GLU A 50 -2.41 -13.82 7.51
C GLU A 50 -1.18 -13.46 6.66
N ARG A 51 -1.31 -13.64 5.33
CA ARG A 51 -0.28 -13.19 4.39
C ARG A 51 -0.42 -11.70 4.14
N SER A 52 0.72 -11.00 4.01
CA SER A 52 0.77 -9.57 3.70
C SER A 52 0.13 -9.24 2.35
N ILE A 53 -0.33 -8.01 2.19
CA ILE A 53 -0.81 -7.50 0.89
C ILE A 53 0.31 -7.60 -0.15
N TYR A 54 1.54 -7.29 0.22
CA TYR A 54 2.72 -7.44 -0.63
C TYR A 54 2.85 -8.88 -1.19
N SER A 55 2.68 -9.91 -0.35
CA SER A 55 2.68 -11.31 -0.81
C SER A 55 1.53 -11.62 -1.77
N ARG A 56 0.34 -11.03 -1.54
CA ARG A 56 -0.83 -11.21 -2.43
C ARG A 56 -0.65 -10.51 -3.78
N LEU A 57 0.01 -9.35 -3.80
CA LEU A 57 0.37 -8.68 -5.05
C LEU A 57 1.34 -9.52 -5.89
N SER A 58 2.28 -10.24 -5.26
CA SER A 58 3.12 -11.22 -5.97
C SER A 58 2.28 -12.34 -6.62
N GLU A 59 1.29 -12.88 -5.91
CA GLU A 59 0.37 -13.91 -6.46
C GLU A 59 -0.42 -13.36 -7.67
N LYS A 60 -0.84 -12.08 -7.64
CA LYS A 60 -1.49 -11.43 -8.80
C LYS A 60 -0.54 -11.24 -9.97
N LEU A 61 0.71 -10.83 -9.70
CA LEU A 61 1.76 -10.70 -10.73
C LEU A 61 2.04 -12.04 -11.41
N ASP A 62 2.12 -13.13 -10.64
CA ASP A 62 2.37 -14.47 -11.19
C ASP A 62 1.18 -14.96 -12.02
N ALA A 63 -0.05 -14.80 -11.53
CA ALA A 63 -1.25 -15.18 -12.25
C ALA A 63 -1.44 -14.37 -13.55
N SER A 64 -1.18 -13.05 -13.50
CA SER A 64 -1.25 -12.19 -14.68
C SER A 64 -0.19 -12.52 -15.71
N ASN A 65 0.99 -13.00 -15.29
CA ASN A 65 2.02 -13.50 -16.20
C ASN A 65 1.55 -14.76 -16.92
N GLY A 66 0.90 -15.67 -16.22
CA GLY A 66 0.34 -16.88 -16.83
C GLY A 66 -0.72 -16.57 -17.87
N LEU A 67 -1.63 -15.63 -17.58
CA LEU A 67 -2.64 -15.16 -18.54
C LEU A 67 -2.00 -14.49 -19.76
N TRP A 68 -1.01 -13.64 -19.55
CA TRP A 68 -0.26 -12.99 -20.62
C TRP A 68 0.36 -14.02 -21.59
N THR A 69 0.95 -15.11 -21.08
CA THR A 69 1.55 -16.16 -21.90
C THR A 69 0.51 -16.85 -22.82
N ILE A 70 -0.73 -17.01 -22.36
CA ILE A 70 -1.82 -17.55 -23.21
C ILE A 70 -2.16 -16.53 -24.31
N LEU A 71 -2.27 -15.25 -23.98
CA LEU A 71 -2.70 -14.20 -24.91
C LEU A 71 -1.64 -13.83 -25.95
N GLU A 72 -0.35 -14.07 -25.71
CA GLU A 72 0.70 -13.77 -26.69
C GLU A 72 0.44 -14.40 -28.08
N SER A 73 -0.19 -15.60 -28.10
CA SER A 73 -0.53 -16.28 -29.35
C SER A 73 -1.94 -16.00 -29.85
N GLU A 74 -2.85 -15.58 -28.98
CA GLU A 74 -4.29 -15.51 -29.29
C GLU A 74 -4.76 -14.06 -29.55
N ASP A 75 -4.31 -13.11 -28.73
CA ASP A 75 -4.66 -11.68 -28.83
C ASP A 75 -3.49 -10.79 -28.36
N ALA A 76 -2.65 -10.43 -29.32
CA ALA A 76 -1.47 -9.60 -29.06
C ALA A 76 -1.79 -8.21 -28.48
N ALA A 77 -2.98 -7.64 -28.76
CA ALA A 77 -3.37 -6.35 -28.24
C ALA A 77 -3.74 -6.45 -26.75
N ALA A 78 -4.53 -7.45 -26.36
CA ALA A 78 -4.85 -7.73 -24.98
C ALA A 78 -3.61 -8.14 -24.17
N ALA A 79 -2.68 -8.89 -24.78
CA ALA A 79 -1.42 -9.24 -24.17
C ALA A 79 -0.56 -8.00 -23.87
N GLU A 80 -0.46 -7.05 -24.79
CA GLU A 80 0.30 -5.80 -24.61
C GLU A 80 -0.29 -4.94 -23.48
N GLU A 81 -1.61 -4.72 -23.45
CA GLU A 81 -2.29 -3.97 -22.40
C GLU A 81 -2.02 -4.59 -21.01
N LEU A 82 -2.15 -5.90 -20.89
CA LEU A 82 -1.86 -6.62 -19.64
C LEU A 82 -0.38 -6.50 -19.26
N SER A 83 0.54 -6.59 -20.21
CA SER A 83 1.98 -6.48 -20.01
C SER A 83 2.37 -5.10 -19.45
N VAL A 84 1.81 -4.02 -20.00
CA VAL A 84 2.07 -2.64 -19.54
C VAL A 84 1.62 -2.47 -18.10
N SER A 85 0.37 -2.84 -17.79
CA SER A 85 -0.17 -2.71 -16.42
C SER A 85 0.56 -3.59 -15.42
N ARG A 86 0.94 -4.81 -15.81
CA ARG A 86 1.77 -5.71 -15.00
C ARG A 86 3.16 -5.13 -14.73
N SER A 87 3.80 -4.53 -15.73
CA SER A 87 5.13 -3.91 -15.58
C SER A 87 5.10 -2.72 -14.64
N ALA A 88 4.03 -1.92 -14.65
CA ALA A 88 3.84 -0.82 -13.72
C ALA A 88 3.75 -1.32 -12.27
N LEU A 89 2.92 -2.36 -12.02
CA LEU A 89 2.83 -2.95 -10.68
C LEU A 89 4.16 -3.61 -10.26
N LEU A 90 4.87 -4.30 -11.15
CA LEU A 90 6.16 -4.90 -10.84
C LEU A 90 7.19 -3.85 -10.44
N THR A 91 7.25 -2.72 -11.13
CA THR A 91 8.15 -1.60 -10.80
C THR A 91 7.84 -1.03 -9.41
N ALA A 92 6.57 -0.78 -9.09
CA ALA A 92 6.14 -0.33 -7.77
C ALA A 92 6.43 -1.37 -6.67
N TYR A 93 6.22 -2.66 -6.99
CA TYR A 93 6.51 -3.78 -6.11
C TYR A 93 8.00 -3.88 -5.76
N GLU A 94 8.89 -3.80 -6.76
CA GLU A 94 10.34 -3.86 -6.56
C GLU A 94 10.88 -2.66 -5.78
N SER A 95 10.31 -1.46 -6.00
CA SER A 95 10.66 -0.25 -5.25
C SER A 95 10.05 -0.19 -3.84
N ARG A 96 9.11 -1.08 -3.52
CA ARG A 96 8.31 -1.09 -2.28
C ARG A 96 7.54 0.21 -2.05
N ASP A 97 7.15 0.89 -3.10
CA ASP A 97 6.33 2.10 -3.04
C ASP A 97 4.86 1.69 -2.88
N ILE A 98 4.34 1.81 -1.65
CA ILE A 98 2.99 1.37 -1.30
C ILE A 98 1.93 2.17 -2.07
N ALA A 99 2.10 3.48 -2.23
CA ALA A 99 1.15 4.32 -2.96
C ALA A 99 1.13 3.95 -4.45
N ALA A 100 2.30 3.81 -5.07
CA ALA A 100 2.41 3.37 -6.45
C ALA A 100 1.88 1.94 -6.65
N MET A 101 2.08 1.02 -5.69
CA MET A 101 1.50 -0.32 -5.73
C MET A 101 -0.03 -0.28 -5.71
N TYR A 102 -0.62 0.61 -4.91
CA TYR A 102 -2.08 0.75 -4.84
C TYR A 102 -2.67 1.18 -6.20
N ASP A 103 -2.11 2.23 -6.80
CA ASP A 103 -2.57 2.75 -8.09
C ASP A 103 -2.34 1.74 -9.22
N ALA A 104 -1.14 1.17 -9.29
CA ALA A 104 -0.79 0.18 -10.32
C ALA A 104 -1.62 -1.11 -10.19
N ASN A 105 -1.98 -1.53 -8.97
CA ASN A 105 -2.86 -2.67 -8.77
C ASN A 105 -4.27 -2.42 -9.32
N ALA A 106 -4.81 -1.21 -9.15
CA ALA A 106 -6.13 -0.86 -9.70
C ALA A 106 -6.14 -0.88 -11.25
N GLU A 107 -5.05 -0.44 -11.88
CA GLU A 107 -4.91 -0.52 -13.34
C GLU A 107 -4.71 -1.97 -13.82
N LEU A 108 -3.94 -2.77 -13.08
CA LEU A 108 -3.80 -4.20 -13.37
C LEU A 108 -5.12 -4.96 -13.26
N ASP A 109 -5.98 -4.60 -12.30
CA ASP A 109 -7.31 -5.23 -12.15
C ASP A 109 -8.19 -5.00 -13.39
N LYS A 110 -8.15 -3.79 -13.97
CA LYS A 110 -8.86 -3.47 -15.21
C LYS A 110 -8.31 -4.23 -16.42
N ALA A 111 -6.97 -4.20 -16.57
CA ALA A 111 -6.30 -4.89 -17.67
C ALA A 111 -6.48 -6.41 -17.58
N PHE A 112 -6.46 -6.98 -16.37
CA PHE A 112 -6.68 -8.42 -16.18
C PHE A 112 -8.11 -8.83 -16.53
N ALA A 113 -9.12 -8.01 -16.19
CA ALA A 113 -10.51 -8.28 -16.57
C ALA A 113 -10.71 -8.23 -18.09
N SER A 114 -10.08 -7.26 -18.79
CA SER A 114 -10.08 -7.17 -20.25
C SER A 114 -9.40 -8.38 -20.89
N ALA A 115 -8.20 -8.74 -20.41
CA ALA A 115 -7.42 -9.86 -20.86
C ALA A 115 -8.14 -11.21 -20.64
N LYS A 116 -8.79 -11.40 -19.48
CA LYS A 116 -9.63 -12.57 -19.19
C LYS A 116 -10.75 -12.71 -20.24
N ALA A 117 -11.47 -11.63 -20.53
CA ALA A 117 -12.55 -11.66 -21.52
C ALA A 117 -12.03 -12.00 -22.93
N ALA A 118 -10.87 -11.48 -23.32
CA ALA A 118 -10.24 -11.83 -24.59
C ALA A 118 -9.85 -13.32 -24.64
N ALA A 119 -9.24 -13.85 -23.58
CA ALA A 119 -8.88 -15.27 -23.50
C ALA A 119 -10.10 -16.20 -23.50
N GLU A 120 -11.20 -15.81 -22.84
CA GLU A 120 -12.46 -16.59 -22.86
C GLU A 120 -13.15 -16.58 -24.23
N ALA A 121 -12.88 -15.58 -25.07
CA ALA A 121 -13.41 -15.49 -26.43
C ALA A 121 -12.52 -16.22 -27.46
N ALA A 122 -11.29 -16.59 -27.12
CA ALA A 122 -10.37 -17.30 -27.98
C ALA A 122 -10.66 -18.80 -28.07
N GLU A 123 -10.24 -19.45 -29.16
CA GLU A 123 -10.35 -20.91 -29.34
C GLU A 123 -9.16 -21.63 -28.66
N LEU A 124 -9.20 -21.68 -27.32
CA LEU A 124 -8.16 -22.32 -26.50
C LEU A 124 -8.22 -23.84 -26.58
N ASP A 125 -7.08 -24.49 -26.54
CA ASP A 125 -7.01 -25.93 -26.32
C ASP A 125 -7.35 -26.30 -24.85
N GLU A 126 -7.54 -27.59 -24.56
CA GLU A 126 -7.94 -28.07 -23.24
C GLU A 126 -6.90 -27.71 -22.15
N SER A 127 -5.61 -27.72 -22.49
CA SER A 127 -4.52 -27.36 -21.59
C SER A 127 -4.53 -25.86 -21.28
N GLN A 128 -4.67 -25.04 -22.32
CA GLN A 128 -4.76 -23.57 -22.19
C GLN A 128 -6.03 -23.17 -21.40
N ALA A 129 -7.17 -23.77 -21.65
CA ALA A 129 -8.41 -23.52 -20.93
C ALA A 129 -8.31 -23.88 -19.43
N SER A 130 -7.67 -25.01 -19.11
CA SER A 130 -7.41 -25.43 -17.73
C SER A 130 -6.43 -24.47 -17.05
N ALA A 131 -5.37 -24.05 -17.73
CA ALA A 131 -4.40 -23.08 -17.22
C ALA A 131 -5.05 -21.70 -16.97
N LEU A 132 -5.86 -21.20 -17.92
CA LEU A 132 -6.65 -19.98 -17.77
C LEU A 132 -7.51 -20.01 -16.51
N SER A 133 -8.27 -21.09 -16.30
CA SER A 133 -9.12 -21.25 -15.10
C SER A 133 -8.30 -21.18 -13.81
N SER A 134 -7.11 -21.78 -13.80
CA SER A 134 -6.20 -21.74 -12.65
C SER A 134 -5.69 -20.32 -12.40
N TYR A 135 -5.21 -19.60 -13.42
CA TYR A 135 -4.71 -18.23 -13.29
C TYR A 135 -5.80 -17.26 -12.83
N VAL A 136 -7.00 -17.37 -13.40
CA VAL A 136 -8.16 -16.57 -12.97
C VAL A 136 -8.50 -16.83 -11.50
N THR A 137 -8.57 -18.10 -11.09
CA THR A 137 -8.87 -18.47 -9.70
C THR A 137 -7.84 -17.92 -8.74
N ASN A 138 -6.54 -17.99 -9.08
CA ASN A 138 -5.47 -17.50 -8.24
C ASN A 138 -5.50 -15.97 -8.14
N TYR A 139 -5.71 -15.27 -9.25
CA TYR A 139 -5.80 -13.82 -9.29
C TYR A 139 -6.98 -13.29 -8.46
N GLU A 140 -8.18 -13.82 -8.70
CA GLU A 140 -9.40 -13.43 -7.99
C GLU A 140 -9.32 -13.80 -6.50
N GLY A 141 -8.69 -14.95 -6.19
CA GLY A 141 -8.41 -15.35 -4.80
C GLY A 141 -7.49 -14.36 -4.09
N ALA A 142 -6.39 -13.94 -4.72
CA ALA A 142 -5.48 -12.95 -4.17
C ALA A 142 -6.18 -11.59 -4.00
N SER A 143 -6.96 -11.12 -4.98
CA SER A 143 -7.73 -9.88 -4.91
C SER A 143 -8.72 -9.90 -3.74
N LYS A 144 -9.48 -10.96 -3.58
CA LYS A 144 -10.41 -11.12 -2.46
C LYS A 144 -9.71 -11.10 -1.10
N MET A 145 -8.53 -11.73 -0.99
CA MET A 145 -7.76 -11.71 0.25
C MET A 145 -7.20 -10.31 0.57
N ILE A 146 -6.83 -9.50 -0.44
CA ILE A 146 -6.45 -8.11 -0.26
C ILE A 146 -7.62 -7.29 0.28
N GLU A 147 -8.82 -7.44 -0.30
CA GLU A 147 -10.03 -6.74 0.15
C GLU A 147 -10.41 -7.10 1.60
N GLN A 148 -10.22 -8.35 1.99
CA GLN A 148 -10.57 -8.87 3.32
C GLN A 148 -9.44 -8.71 4.35
N SER A 149 -8.30 -8.14 3.97
CA SER A 149 -7.15 -7.99 4.85
C SER A 149 -7.48 -7.10 6.06
N SER A 150 -6.95 -7.47 7.21
CA SER A 150 -6.96 -6.67 8.44
C SER A 150 -6.24 -5.32 8.28
N TYR A 151 -5.33 -5.20 7.31
CA TYR A 151 -4.61 -3.97 6.98
C TYR A 151 -5.56 -2.79 6.74
N ASN A 152 -6.62 -2.98 5.95
CA ASN A 152 -7.59 -1.92 5.65
C ASN A 152 -8.28 -1.39 6.92
N SER A 153 -8.60 -2.27 7.87
CA SER A 153 -9.17 -1.84 9.15
C SER A 153 -8.16 -1.11 10.02
N SER A 154 -6.90 -1.52 10.02
CA SER A 154 -5.81 -0.86 10.76
C SER A 154 -5.54 0.54 10.23
N VAL A 155 -5.52 0.75 8.90
CA VAL A 155 -5.40 2.08 8.29
C VAL A 155 -6.58 2.98 8.71
N LEU A 156 -7.81 2.49 8.63
CA LEU A 156 -9.00 3.25 9.04
C LEU A 156 -8.99 3.61 10.52
N GLU A 157 -8.52 2.71 11.37
CA GLU A 157 -8.38 2.96 12.80
C GLU A 157 -7.31 4.03 13.07
N PHE A 158 -6.16 3.95 12.40
CA PHE A 158 -5.12 4.96 12.48
C PHE A 158 -5.64 6.34 12.06
N MET A 159 -6.31 6.44 10.91
CA MET A 159 -6.89 7.69 10.44
C MET A 159 -7.89 8.28 11.45
N ARG A 160 -8.71 7.47 12.08
CA ARG A 160 -9.72 7.93 13.06
C ARG A 160 -9.13 8.26 14.42
N SER A 161 -8.19 7.44 14.91
CA SER A 161 -7.72 7.50 16.30
C SER A 161 -6.52 8.42 16.48
N VAL A 162 -5.70 8.58 15.45
CA VAL A 162 -4.42 9.31 15.50
C VAL A 162 -4.39 10.46 14.52
N TYR A 163 -4.41 10.17 13.22
CA TYR A 163 -4.13 11.13 12.16
C TYR A 163 -5.09 12.34 12.19
N ASN A 164 -6.40 12.12 12.33
CA ASN A 164 -7.39 13.18 12.33
C ASN A 164 -7.57 13.91 13.68
N LYS A 165 -6.78 13.56 14.70
CA LYS A 165 -6.86 14.22 16.02
C LYS A 165 -5.77 15.28 16.18
N PHE A 166 -6.13 16.37 16.87
CA PHE A 166 -5.13 17.35 17.31
C PHE A 166 -4.18 16.73 18.36
N PRO A 167 -2.86 16.98 18.34
CA PRO A 167 -2.16 17.87 17.40
C PRO A 167 -1.74 17.20 16.06
N ALA A 168 -1.88 15.87 15.90
CA ALA A 168 -1.42 15.10 14.77
C ALA A 168 -1.97 15.66 13.43
N SER A 169 -3.28 15.95 13.36
CA SER A 169 -3.94 16.53 12.18
C SER A 169 -3.36 17.87 11.68
N ARG A 170 -2.57 18.56 12.52
CA ARG A 170 -1.90 19.81 12.15
C ARG A 170 -0.41 19.65 11.90
N LEU A 171 0.14 18.53 12.34
CA LEU A 171 1.57 18.24 12.24
C LEU A 171 1.89 17.20 11.17
N ALA A 172 0.89 16.50 10.64
CA ALA A 172 1.05 15.50 9.59
C ALA A 172 1.75 16.07 8.35
N ASP A 173 1.33 17.26 7.89
CA ASP A 173 1.94 17.96 6.76
C ASP A 173 3.43 18.29 6.99
N PHE A 174 3.81 18.55 8.26
CA PHE A 174 5.22 18.80 8.64
C PHE A 174 6.02 17.52 8.80
N ALA A 175 5.35 16.39 9.04
CA ALA A 175 6.00 15.10 9.22
C ALA A 175 6.25 14.38 7.88
N GLY A 176 5.74 14.91 6.76
CA GLY A 176 5.85 14.28 5.44
C GLY A 176 5.05 12.98 5.33
N VAL A 177 4.00 12.85 6.11
CA VAL A 177 3.06 11.71 6.06
C VAL A 177 1.97 12.09 5.07
N GLU A 178 2.08 11.56 3.84
CA GLU A 178 1.07 11.63 2.78
C GLU A 178 0.15 10.40 2.79
#